data_bcf8085ff91a373d4448fe93299125bb
#
_entry.id   bcf8085ff91a373d4448fe93299125bb
#
_cell.length_a   1.000
_cell.length_b   1.000
_cell.length_c   1.000
_cell.angle_alpha   90.00
_cell.angle_beta   90.00
_cell.angle_gamma   90.00
#
_symmetry.space_group_name_H-M   'P 1'
#
loop_
_entity.id
_entity.type
_entity.pdbx_description
1 polymer ?
#
loop_
_entity_poly.entity_id
_entity_poly.type
_entity_poly.pdbx_seq_one_letter_code
_entity_poly.pdbx_strand_id
1 'polypeptide(L)'
;MKTKLYLPIISLLAMSVFAFISCDDSDSDTTKPVIELSEPEEGQELKIGDEHGVHFEMDLSDDVMLKSYMIEIHSNFDHHSHGKSRAAAAGEATVDFSFNRAYDISGMKTAHIHHHDIVIPANATPGDYHLMVYCTDAAGNQTYIARNIVLSTTAEEDDHHHDE
;
A
#
# COMPACT_ATOMS: atom_id res chain seq x y z
N MET A 1 -73.34 53.26 20.50
CA MET A 1 -73.21 52.08 19.63
C MET A 1 -71.77 51.92 19.17
N LYS A 2 -71.04 50.89 19.64
CA LYS A 2 -69.65 50.73 19.39
C LYS A 2 -69.50 49.51 18.49
N THR A 3 -69.18 49.69 17.20
CA THR A 3 -68.91 48.63 16.23
C THR A 3 -67.47 48.23 16.35
N LYS A 4 -67.25 46.96 16.72
CA LYS A 4 -65.89 46.33 16.75
C LYS A 4 -65.57 45.75 15.38
N LEU A 5 -64.54 46.29 14.77
CA LEU A 5 -63.99 45.79 13.49
C LEU A 5 -63.04 44.64 13.79
N TYR A 6 -63.37 43.45 13.35
CA TYR A 6 -62.48 42.28 13.44
C TYR A 6 -61.68 42.17 12.14
N LEU A 7 -60.37 42.28 12.24
CA LEU A 7 -59.42 42.05 11.16
C LEU A 7 -59.11 40.56 11.10
N PRO A 8 -59.27 39.89 9.98
CA PRO A 8 -58.81 38.50 9.86
C PRO A 8 -57.30 38.46 9.63
N ILE A 9 -56.57 37.76 10.49
CA ILE A 9 -55.15 37.44 10.34
C ILE A 9 -55.04 36.31 9.32
N ILE A 10 -54.58 36.65 8.12
CA ILE A 10 -54.23 35.67 7.11
C ILE A 10 -52.85 35.12 7.47
N SER A 11 -52.81 33.91 8.02
CA SER A 11 -51.60 33.16 8.29
C SER A 11 -51.06 32.63 6.96
N LEU A 12 -49.99 33.25 6.44
CA LEU A 12 -49.26 32.80 5.28
C LEU A 12 -48.34 31.63 5.68
N LEU A 13 -48.83 30.41 5.49
CA LEU A 13 -48.02 29.20 5.70
C LEU A 13 -47.00 29.09 4.57
N ALA A 14 -45.77 29.54 4.80
CA ALA A 14 -44.67 29.35 3.89
C ALA A 14 -44.27 27.87 3.87
N MET A 15 -44.69 27.15 2.84
CA MET A 15 -44.34 25.76 2.59
C MET A 15 -42.89 25.72 2.06
N SER A 16 -41.94 25.48 2.96
CA SER A 16 -40.54 25.29 2.65
C SER A 16 -40.40 23.98 1.90
N VAL A 17 -40.27 24.06 0.55
CA VAL A 17 -39.89 22.91 -0.27
C VAL A 17 -38.40 22.66 -0.06
N PHE A 18 -38.07 21.72 0.82
CA PHE A 18 -36.74 21.12 0.84
C PHE A 18 -36.57 20.33 -0.45
N ALA A 19 -35.91 20.93 -1.45
CA ALA A 19 -35.35 20.19 -2.55
C ALA A 19 -34.26 19.27 -1.97
N PHE A 20 -34.56 17.98 -1.81
CA PHE A 20 -33.57 16.98 -1.66
C PHE A 20 -32.78 16.97 -2.97
N ILE A 21 -31.61 17.56 -2.97
CA ILE A 21 -30.61 17.33 -3.99
C ILE A 21 -30.24 15.86 -3.78
N SER A 22 -30.88 14.97 -4.55
CA SER A 22 -30.40 13.64 -4.76
C SER A 22 -28.98 13.81 -5.30
N CYS A 23 -27.99 13.42 -4.53
CA CYS A 23 -26.69 13.12 -5.10
C CYS A 23 -26.97 12.12 -6.21
N ASP A 24 -26.73 12.57 -7.42
CA ASP A 24 -26.64 11.71 -8.58
C ASP A 24 -25.66 10.60 -8.18
N ASP A 25 -26.07 9.34 -8.32
CA ASP A 25 -25.18 8.19 -8.26
C ASP A 25 -24.23 8.31 -9.47
N SER A 26 -23.26 9.23 -9.35
CA SER A 26 -22.07 9.13 -10.16
C SER A 26 -21.46 7.78 -9.82
N ASP A 27 -21.39 6.89 -10.80
CA ASP A 27 -20.80 5.56 -10.68
C ASP A 27 -19.53 5.64 -9.85
N SER A 28 -19.65 5.33 -8.54
CA SER A 28 -18.49 5.32 -7.67
C SER A 28 -17.64 4.15 -8.13
N ASP A 29 -16.40 4.44 -8.48
CA ASP A 29 -15.43 3.41 -8.82
C ASP A 29 -15.36 2.36 -7.71
N THR A 30 -15.60 1.11 -8.08
CA THR A 30 -15.56 -0.06 -7.19
C THR A 30 -14.55 -1.10 -7.66
N THR A 31 -13.85 -0.81 -8.76
CA THR A 31 -12.78 -1.64 -9.29
C THR A 31 -11.55 -1.47 -8.40
N LYS A 32 -10.87 -2.57 -8.09
CA LYS A 32 -9.63 -2.49 -7.32
C LYS A 32 -8.45 -2.35 -8.26
N PRO A 33 -7.40 -1.62 -7.85
CA PRO A 33 -6.18 -1.55 -8.62
C PRO A 33 -5.49 -2.92 -8.75
N VAL A 34 -4.72 -3.08 -9.81
CA VAL A 34 -3.95 -4.29 -10.12
C VAL A 34 -2.48 -4.05 -9.79
N ILE A 35 -1.84 -5.04 -9.18
CA ILE A 35 -0.40 -5.07 -8.87
C ILE A 35 0.23 -6.23 -9.63
N GLU A 36 1.25 -5.96 -10.44
CA GLU A 36 2.10 -6.94 -11.08
C GLU A 36 3.53 -6.75 -10.53
N LEU A 37 3.87 -7.48 -9.46
CA LEU A 37 5.18 -7.40 -8.80
C LEU A 37 6.15 -8.33 -9.51
N SER A 38 7.19 -7.77 -10.15
CA SER A 38 8.24 -8.50 -10.85
C SER A 38 9.36 -8.88 -9.87
N GLU A 39 9.88 -7.89 -9.12
CA GLU A 39 10.98 -8.06 -8.17
C GLU A 39 10.65 -7.43 -6.80
N PRO A 40 11.05 -8.10 -5.70
CA PRO A 40 11.68 -9.42 -5.63
C PRO A 40 10.72 -10.57 -5.95
N GLU A 41 11.26 -11.67 -6.51
CA GLU A 41 10.49 -12.88 -6.79
C GLU A 41 10.08 -13.62 -5.49
N GLU A 42 9.11 -14.53 -5.60
CA GLU A 42 8.70 -15.37 -4.47
C GLU A 42 9.85 -16.28 -4.01
N GLY A 43 10.22 -16.14 -2.74
CA GLY A 43 11.31 -16.91 -2.13
C GLY A 43 12.71 -16.39 -2.44
N GLN A 44 12.84 -15.22 -3.05
CA GLN A 44 14.15 -14.63 -3.39
C GLN A 44 14.98 -14.40 -2.13
N GLU A 45 16.27 -14.71 -2.21
CA GLU A 45 17.25 -14.36 -1.18
C GLU A 45 17.77 -12.95 -1.41
N LEU A 46 17.60 -12.08 -0.42
CA LEU A 46 18.05 -10.70 -0.44
C LEU A 46 19.27 -10.52 0.45
N LYS A 47 20.27 -9.79 -0.02
CA LYS A 47 21.54 -9.60 0.68
C LYS A 47 21.40 -8.66 1.87
N ILE A 48 21.84 -9.13 3.03
CA ILE A 48 22.02 -8.31 4.23
C ILE A 48 23.27 -7.46 4.08
N GLY A 49 23.14 -6.14 4.30
CA GLY A 49 24.26 -5.20 4.26
C GLY A 49 24.61 -4.69 2.87
N ASP A 50 23.75 -4.91 1.89
CA ASP A 50 23.89 -4.28 0.58
C ASP A 50 23.49 -2.80 0.67
N GLU A 51 24.46 -1.92 0.43
CA GLU A 51 24.25 -0.46 0.48
C GLU A 51 23.51 0.07 -0.77
N HIS A 52 23.47 -0.69 -1.85
CA HIS A 52 22.74 -0.31 -3.06
C HIS A 52 21.23 -0.47 -2.90
N GLY A 53 20.80 -1.30 -1.94
CA GLY A 53 19.40 -1.61 -1.69
C GLY A 53 18.84 -2.68 -2.62
N VAL A 54 17.68 -3.20 -2.25
CA VAL A 54 16.97 -4.25 -2.98
C VAL A 54 16.42 -3.69 -4.29
N HIS A 55 16.66 -4.40 -5.38
CA HIS A 55 15.98 -4.13 -6.65
C HIS A 55 14.48 -4.39 -6.48
N PHE A 56 13.69 -3.35 -6.65
CA PHE A 56 12.24 -3.41 -6.53
C PHE A 56 11.60 -2.94 -7.83
N GLU A 57 10.81 -3.84 -8.46
CA GLU A 57 10.16 -3.55 -9.73
C GLU A 57 8.73 -4.07 -9.74
N MET A 58 7.78 -3.22 -10.14
CA MET A 58 6.37 -3.59 -10.32
C MET A 58 5.66 -2.67 -11.29
N ASP A 59 4.58 -3.19 -11.87
CA ASP A 59 3.60 -2.40 -12.60
C ASP A 59 2.28 -2.30 -11.83
N LEU A 60 1.72 -1.09 -11.81
CA LEU A 60 0.44 -0.78 -11.17
C LEU A 60 -0.53 -0.24 -12.20
N SER A 61 -1.78 -0.64 -12.12
CA SER A 61 -2.83 -0.11 -13.01
C SER A 61 -4.18 -0.02 -12.33
N ASP A 62 -4.99 0.95 -12.80
CA ASP A 62 -6.36 1.16 -12.37
C ASP A 62 -7.19 1.72 -13.53
N ASP A 63 -8.48 1.38 -13.61
CA ASP A 63 -9.35 1.80 -14.71
C ASP A 63 -9.75 3.28 -14.61
N VAL A 64 -9.73 3.87 -13.41
CA VAL A 64 -10.03 5.28 -13.18
C VAL A 64 -8.77 6.07 -12.80
N MET A 65 -8.20 5.82 -11.61
CA MET A 65 -7.04 6.57 -11.13
C MET A 65 -6.40 5.94 -9.88
N LEU A 66 -5.10 5.71 -9.93
CA LEU A 66 -4.28 5.34 -8.77
C LEU A 66 -4.15 6.51 -7.78
N LYS A 67 -3.86 6.19 -6.52
CA LYS A 67 -3.60 7.15 -5.46
C LYS A 67 -2.24 6.94 -4.81
N SER A 68 -1.99 5.75 -4.29
CA SER A 68 -0.76 5.45 -3.55
C SER A 68 -0.47 3.96 -3.52
N TYR A 69 0.81 3.63 -3.31
CA TYR A 69 1.19 2.29 -2.90
C TYR A 69 2.00 2.34 -1.60
N MET A 70 2.07 1.24 -0.90
CA MET A 70 2.86 1.07 0.33
C MET A 70 3.57 -0.27 0.30
N ILE A 71 4.83 -0.26 0.69
CA ILE A 71 5.64 -1.45 0.88
C ILE A 71 5.82 -1.66 2.38
N GLU A 72 5.59 -2.88 2.83
CA GLU A 72 5.83 -3.32 4.21
C GLU A 72 6.67 -4.60 4.19
N ILE A 73 7.73 -4.66 5.00
CA ILE A 73 8.51 -5.87 5.22
C ILE A 73 8.58 -6.11 6.72
N HIS A 74 8.33 -7.34 7.15
CA HIS A 74 8.44 -7.76 8.54
C HIS A 74 8.89 -9.22 8.65
N SER A 75 9.48 -9.55 9.80
CA SER A 75 9.96 -10.91 10.06
C SER A 75 8.81 -11.92 10.10
N ASN A 76 9.08 -13.13 9.63
CA ASN A 76 8.16 -14.25 9.57
C ASN A 76 8.65 -15.42 10.47
N PHE A 77 9.21 -15.11 11.66
CA PHE A 77 9.83 -16.12 12.52
C PHE A 77 8.84 -16.91 13.38
N ASP A 78 7.62 -16.43 13.58
CA ASP A 78 6.61 -17.03 14.46
C ASP A 78 5.69 -18.04 13.76
N HIS A 79 6.06 -18.52 12.60
CA HIS A 79 5.13 -19.26 11.77
C HIS A 79 4.97 -20.72 12.05
N HIS A 80 3.73 -21.09 12.17
CA HIS A 80 3.09 -22.40 12.11
C HIS A 80 3.30 -23.17 10.79
N SER A 81 4.36 -22.95 10.05
CA SER A 81 4.71 -23.75 8.89
C SER A 81 6.15 -24.24 8.99
N HIS A 82 6.28 -25.50 8.94
CA HIS A 82 7.33 -26.46 9.00
C HIS A 82 8.62 -26.16 8.18
N GLY A 83 9.22 -24.99 8.34
CA GLY A 83 10.53 -24.63 7.83
C GLY A 83 11.52 -24.51 9.00
N LYS A 84 12.62 -25.21 8.92
CA LYS A 84 13.68 -25.16 9.94
C LYS A 84 14.23 -23.75 10.02
N SER A 85 13.95 -23.03 11.10
CA SER A 85 14.69 -21.82 11.44
C SER A 85 16.17 -22.15 11.47
N ARG A 86 16.97 -21.57 10.59
CA ARG A 86 18.42 -21.59 10.71
C ARG A 86 18.75 -20.69 11.90
N ALA A 87 19.16 -21.31 13.00
CA ALA A 87 19.70 -20.60 14.14
C ALA A 87 20.85 -19.71 13.63
N ALA A 88 20.77 -18.42 13.94
CA ALA A 88 21.89 -17.51 13.73
C ALA A 88 23.12 -18.06 14.42
N ALA A 89 24.25 -18.07 13.73
CA ALA A 89 25.54 -18.39 14.32
C ALA A 89 25.82 -17.34 15.40
N ALA A 90 26.19 -17.79 16.62
CA ALA A 90 26.50 -16.92 17.73
C ALA A 90 27.71 -15.99 17.37
N GLY A 91 27.44 -14.70 17.22
CA GLY A 91 28.50 -13.74 16.87
C GLY A 91 28.15 -12.30 17.25
N GLU A 92 27.15 -11.70 16.64
CA GLU A 92 26.78 -10.32 16.92
C GLU A 92 25.27 -10.22 17.14
N ALA A 93 24.83 -9.27 17.97
CA ALA A 93 23.40 -9.05 18.21
C ALA A 93 22.76 -8.52 16.92
N THR A 94 21.92 -9.34 16.30
CA THR A 94 21.12 -8.97 15.12
C THR A 94 19.80 -8.35 15.54
N VAL A 95 19.17 -7.60 14.64
CA VAL A 95 17.90 -6.93 14.85
C VAL A 95 16.93 -7.34 13.75
N ASP A 96 15.69 -7.67 14.11
CA ASP A 96 14.66 -7.96 13.13
C ASP A 96 14.46 -6.76 12.22
N PHE A 97 14.62 -7.00 10.92
CA PHE A 97 14.43 -5.95 9.93
C PHE A 97 12.94 -5.65 9.76
N SER A 98 12.63 -4.39 9.61
CA SER A 98 11.31 -3.94 9.20
C SER A 98 11.43 -2.74 8.28
N PHE A 99 10.56 -2.70 7.27
CA PHE A 99 10.45 -1.58 6.35
C PHE A 99 8.97 -1.24 6.20
N ASN A 100 8.65 0.05 6.23
CA ASN A 100 7.29 0.52 5.96
C ASN A 100 7.38 1.91 5.33
N ARG A 101 6.97 2.00 4.05
CA ARG A 101 6.97 3.27 3.33
C ARG A 101 5.81 3.34 2.36
N ALA A 102 5.13 4.48 2.37
CA ALA A 102 4.10 4.83 1.41
C ALA A 102 4.62 5.84 0.38
N TYR A 103 4.13 5.70 -0.84
CA TYR A 103 4.49 6.52 -2.00
C TYR A 103 3.23 7.06 -2.66
N ASP A 104 3.26 8.32 -3.06
CA ASP A 104 2.18 8.98 -3.77
C ASP A 104 2.35 8.79 -5.29
N ILE A 105 1.31 8.26 -5.93
CA ILE A 105 1.20 8.09 -7.38
C ILE A 105 -0.13 8.66 -7.89
N SER A 106 -0.66 9.64 -7.17
CA SER A 106 -1.95 10.26 -7.51
C SER A 106 -1.95 10.85 -8.92
N GLY A 107 -3.06 10.66 -9.61
CA GLY A 107 -3.27 11.22 -10.96
C GLY A 107 -2.80 10.32 -12.10
N MET A 108 -2.26 9.15 -11.80
CA MET A 108 -1.86 8.15 -12.80
C MET A 108 -2.92 7.06 -12.93
N LYS A 109 -3.11 6.52 -14.14
CA LYS A 109 -3.88 5.29 -14.37
C LYS A 109 -2.98 4.06 -14.35
N THR A 110 -1.73 4.24 -14.73
CA THR A 110 -0.69 3.20 -14.73
C THR A 110 0.59 3.80 -14.20
N ALA A 111 1.36 3.02 -13.46
CA ALA A 111 2.67 3.42 -12.98
C ALA A 111 3.62 2.22 -13.06
N HIS A 112 4.78 2.43 -13.68
CA HIS A 112 5.91 1.52 -13.60
C HIS A 112 6.81 2.01 -12.48
N ILE A 113 7.03 1.17 -11.49
CA ILE A 113 7.82 1.48 -10.29
C ILE A 113 9.11 0.68 -10.36
N HIS A 114 10.21 1.40 -10.26
CA HIS A 114 11.55 0.83 -10.18
C HIS A 114 12.41 1.67 -9.24
N HIS A 115 12.90 1.09 -8.15
CA HIS A 115 13.76 1.78 -7.18
C HIS A 115 14.55 0.79 -6.31
N HIS A 116 15.51 1.33 -5.55
CA HIS A 116 16.35 0.61 -4.59
C HIS A 116 16.23 1.18 -3.16
N ASP A 117 15.07 1.69 -2.80
CA ASP A 117 14.85 2.38 -1.51
C ASP A 117 14.91 1.45 -0.29
N ILE A 118 14.84 0.15 -0.51
CA ILE A 118 14.81 -0.88 0.54
C ILE A 118 16.24 -1.27 0.88
N VAL A 119 16.85 -0.62 1.85
CA VAL A 119 18.21 -0.94 2.29
C VAL A 119 18.14 -1.82 3.53
N ILE A 120 18.70 -3.04 3.43
CA ILE A 120 18.74 -4.01 4.52
C ILE A 120 20.05 -3.80 5.30
N PRO A 121 20.01 -3.39 6.58
CA PRO A 121 21.22 -3.07 7.32
C PRO A 121 22.04 -4.33 7.62
N ALA A 122 23.37 -4.16 7.76
CA ALA A 122 24.30 -5.26 7.97
C ALA A 122 24.05 -6.09 9.24
N ASN A 123 23.34 -5.52 10.21
CA ASN A 123 22.95 -6.20 11.45
C ASN A 123 21.53 -6.76 11.42
N ALA A 124 20.88 -6.87 10.26
CA ALA A 124 19.58 -7.49 10.14
C ALA A 124 19.66 -8.98 10.52
N THR A 125 18.62 -9.49 11.18
CA THR A 125 18.50 -10.92 11.49
C THR A 125 18.25 -11.70 10.20
N PRO A 126 19.10 -12.69 9.84
CA PRO A 126 18.85 -13.56 8.69
C PRO A 126 17.65 -14.47 8.91
N GLY A 127 16.89 -14.76 7.86
CA GLY A 127 15.76 -15.69 7.90
C GLY A 127 14.61 -15.29 7.02
N ASP A 128 13.42 -15.85 7.30
CA ASP A 128 12.23 -15.66 6.49
C ASP A 128 11.50 -14.35 6.86
N TYR A 129 11.09 -13.63 5.82
CA TYR A 129 10.34 -12.36 5.94
C TYR A 129 9.15 -12.36 4.97
N HIS A 130 8.16 -11.56 5.30
CA HIS A 130 7.09 -11.20 4.37
C HIS A 130 7.33 -9.81 3.80
N LEU A 131 7.23 -9.72 2.48
CA LEU A 131 7.11 -8.46 1.75
C LEU A 131 5.65 -8.33 1.34
N MET A 132 5.02 -7.24 1.74
CA MET A 132 3.64 -6.89 1.43
C MET A 132 3.64 -5.61 0.59
N VAL A 133 2.91 -5.61 -0.51
CA VAL A 133 2.67 -4.41 -1.30
C VAL A 133 1.17 -4.15 -1.33
N TYR A 134 0.78 -2.96 -0.94
CA TYR A 134 -0.61 -2.48 -0.99
C TYR A 134 -0.71 -1.41 -2.06
N CYS A 135 -1.77 -1.43 -2.86
CA CYS A 135 -2.09 -0.35 -3.80
C CYS A 135 -3.51 0.14 -3.52
N THR A 136 -3.67 1.45 -3.47
CA THR A 136 -4.96 2.13 -3.22
C THR A 136 -5.24 3.09 -4.36
N ASP A 137 -6.46 3.08 -4.88
CA ASP A 137 -6.96 4.00 -5.90
C ASP A 137 -7.50 5.32 -5.30
N ALA A 138 -7.95 6.22 -6.16
CA ALA A 138 -8.52 7.50 -5.77
C ALA A 138 -9.89 7.36 -5.08
N ALA A 139 -10.64 6.30 -5.36
CA ALA A 139 -11.93 6.00 -4.74
C ALA A 139 -11.79 5.35 -3.35
N GLY A 140 -10.59 4.84 -3.02
CA GLY A 140 -10.28 4.17 -1.76
C GLY A 140 -10.37 2.65 -1.82
N ASN A 141 -10.53 2.05 -3.03
CA ASN A 141 -10.42 0.62 -3.17
C ASN A 141 -8.96 0.21 -3.03
N GLN A 142 -8.74 -0.93 -2.37
CA GLN A 142 -7.39 -1.41 -2.09
C GLN A 142 -7.22 -2.87 -2.51
N THR A 143 -6.06 -3.17 -3.08
CA THR A 143 -5.55 -4.51 -3.30
C THR A 143 -4.20 -4.68 -2.63
N TYR A 144 -3.75 -5.92 -2.46
CA TYR A 144 -2.41 -6.20 -1.97
C TYR A 144 -1.87 -7.51 -2.56
N ILE A 145 -0.56 -7.62 -2.57
CA ILE A 145 0.17 -8.87 -2.85
C ILE A 145 1.16 -9.13 -1.72
N ALA A 146 1.37 -10.40 -1.39
CA ALA A 146 2.36 -10.84 -0.42
C ALA A 146 3.38 -11.75 -1.09
N ARG A 147 4.65 -11.62 -0.71
CA ARG A 147 5.75 -12.48 -1.11
C ARG A 147 6.54 -12.93 0.11
N ASN A 148 6.94 -14.20 0.12
CA ASN A 148 7.97 -14.66 1.03
C ASN A 148 9.32 -14.27 0.44
N ILE A 149 10.19 -13.72 1.26
CA ILE A 149 11.57 -13.39 0.93
C ILE A 149 12.49 -13.92 2.04
N VAL A 150 13.75 -14.13 1.74
CA VAL A 150 14.74 -14.60 2.69
C VAL A 150 15.85 -13.59 2.82
N LEU A 151 16.12 -13.08 4.02
CA LEU A 151 17.30 -12.24 4.26
C LEU A 151 18.51 -13.12 4.55
N SER A 152 19.59 -12.94 3.79
CA SER A 152 20.77 -13.79 3.84
C SER A 152 22.06 -12.97 3.79
N THR A 153 23.08 -13.38 4.58
CA THR A 153 24.42 -12.81 4.52
C THR A 153 25.25 -13.40 3.36
N THR A 154 24.76 -14.48 2.73
CA THR A 154 25.44 -15.20 1.66
C THR A 154 24.77 -15.04 0.30
N ALA A 155 23.65 -14.31 0.22
CA ALA A 155 23.06 -13.96 -1.07
C ALA A 155 24.06 -13.17 -1.92
N GLU A 156 23.99 -13.34 -3.22
CA GLU A 156 24.77 -12.54 -4.17
C GLU A 156 24.20 -11.12 -4.22
N GLU A 157 25.03 -10.14 -4.58
CA GLU A 157 24.55 -8.79 -4.88
C GLU A 157 23.77 -8.84 -6.19
N ASP A 158 22.66 -8.10 -6.26
CA ASP A 158 21.90 -7.96 -7.49
C ASP A 158 22.70 -7.09 -8.50
N ASP A 159 23.57 -7.76 -9.28
CA ASP A 159 24.35 -7.13 -10.34
C ASP A 159 23.45 -6.87 -11.57
N HIS A 160 22.53 -5.94 -11.45
CA HIS A 160 21.84 -5.40 -12.61
C HIS A 160 22.75 -4.40 -13.32
N HIS A 161 23.52 -4.90 -14.30
CA HIS A 161 24.17 -4.05 -15.26
C HIS A 161 23.10 -3.20 -15.98
N HIS A 162 23.09 -1.91 -15.69
CA HIS A 162 22.43 -0.95 -16.54
C HIS A 162 23.18 -0.92 -17.88
N ASP A 163 22.66 -1.65 -18.88
CA ASP A 163 23.03 -1.40 -20.25
C ASP A 163 22.46 0.00 -20.60
N GLU A 164 23.36 0.97 -20.74
CA GLU A 164 23.09 2.31 -21.25
C GLU A 164 22.68 2.30 -22.74
#